data_617b3cd66e8c609da395941c24b5254a
#
_entry.id   617b3cd66e8c609da395941c24b5254a
#
_cell.length_a   1.000
_cell.length_b   1.000
_cell.length_c   1.000
_cell.angle_alpha   90.00
_cell.angle_beta   90.00
_cell.angle_gamma   90.00
#
_symmetry.space_group_name_H-M   'P 1'
#
loop_
_entity.id
_entity.type
_entity.pdbx_description
1 polymer ?
#
loop_
_entity_poly.entity_id
_entity_poly.type
_entity_poly.pdbx_seq_one_letter_code
_entity_poly.pdbx_strand_id
1 'polypeptide(L)'
;MTPLRRPGLYAEEGTPALPDAPALRAVRSRDGHISFPPQRQGCQVSGDHGDQLQEVLLTGRGRLQAIATVHIHPKPVPATPFTVVEVALDDGPLVRGLLSASQPLPLAPGAVLVTRLEEVPDESGGTVRDLRFVAAPTTEKN
;
A
#
# COMPACT_ATOMS: atom_id res chain seq x y z
N MET A 1 -9.12 -17.29 -11.42
CA MET A 1 -8.30 -16.56 -10.46
C MET A 1 -8.79 -15.12 -10.37
N THR A 2 -8.95 -14.63 -9.16
CA THR A 2 -9.43 -13.26 -8.95
C THR A 2 -8.32 -12.27 -9.30
N PRO A 3 -8.60 -11.29 -10.17
CA PRO A 3 -7.55 -10.37 -10.60
C PRO A 3 -7.20 -9.35 -9.53
N LEU A 4 -6.02 -8.76 -9.66
CA LEU A 4 -5.64 -7.61 -8.84
C LEU A 4 -6.42 -6.38 -9.31
N ARG A 5 -6.88 -5.57 -8.37
CA ARG A 5 -7.62 -4.35 -8.71
C ARG A 5 -6.71 -3.32 -9.39
N ARG A 6 -5.48 -3.19 -8.90
CA ARG A 6 -4.54 -2.18 -9.41
C ARG A 6 -3.16 -2.79 -9.60
N PRO A 7 -2.99 -3.63 -10.62
CA PRO A 7 -1.70 -4.34 -10.79
C PRO A 7 -0.52 -3.40 -11.07
N GLY A 8 -0.79 -2.13 -11.42
CA GLY A 8 0.27 -1.15 -11.58
C GLY A 8 0.80 -0.57 -10.28
N LEU A 9 0.13 -0.82 -9.14
CA LEU A 9 0.51 -0.24 -7.86
C LEU A 9 1.12 -1.27 -6.89
N TYR A 10 0.82 -2.54 -7.06
CA TYR A 10 1.34 -3.57 -6.15
C TYR A 10 1.46 -4.89 -6.89
N ALA A 11 2.26 -5.78 -6.32
CA ALA A 11 2.48 -7.11 -6.85
C ALA A 11 1.80 -8.15 -5.99
N GLU A 12 1.65 -9.37 -6.50
CA GLU A 12 1.12 -10.46 -5.69
C GLU A 12 2.13 -10.96 -4.69
N GLU A 13 3.41 -10.79 -4.99
CA GLU A 13 4.51 -11.31 -4.18
C GLU A 13 5.20 -10.19 -3.46
N GLY A 14 5.86 -10.54 -2.34
CA GLY A 14 6.65 -9.58 -1.59
C GLY A 14 8.08 -9.49 -2.07
N THR A 15 8.84 -8.63 -1.43
CA THR A 15 10.28 -8.52 -1.63
C THR A 15 11.00 -9.63 -0.88
N PRO A 16 12.29 -9.87 -1.17
CA PRO A 16 13.05 -10.85 -0.38
C PRO A 16 13.08 -10.56 1.12
N ALA A 17 12.97 -9.29 1.51
CA ALA A 17 12.95 -8.93 2.93
C ALA A 17 11.66 -9.39 3.62
N LEU A 18 10.55 -9.47 2.89
CA LEU A 18 9.26 -9.89 3.46
C LEU A 18 8.44 -10.54 2.34
N PRO A 19 8.74 -11.79 1.99
CA PRO A 19 8.14 -12.42 0.81
C PRO A 19 6.63 -12.62 0.89
N ASP A 20 6.08 -12.71 2.10
CA ASP A 20 4.66 -13.02 2.27
C ASP A 20 3.76 -11.77 2.22
N ALA A 21 4.33 -10.57 2.26
CA ALA A 21 3.57 -9.33 2.18
C ALA A 21 3.69 -8.75 0.77
N PRO A 22 2.58 -8.55 0.05
CA PRO A 22 2.63 -8.01 -1.30
C PRO A 22 3.45 -6.72 -1.36
N ALA A 23 4.33 -6.64 -2.35
CA ALA A 23 5.20 -5.48 -2.53
C ALA A 23 4.45 -4.36 -3.22
N LEU A 24 4.86 -3.11 -2.97
CA LEU A 24 4.33 -1.95 -3.66
C LEU A 24 5.26 -1.58 -4.81
N ARG A 25 4.67 -1.17 -5.94
CA ARG A 25 5.44 -0.79 -7.12
C ARG A 25 5.73 0.70 -7.08
N ALA A 26 6.98 1.06 -7.27
CA ALA A 26 7.42 2.45 -7.22
C ALA A 26 8.44 2.68 -8.32
N VAL A 27 8.87 3.93 -8.49
CA VAL A 27 9.97 4.26 -9.37
C VAL A 27 11.01 5.03 -8.58
N ARG A 28 12.26 4.85 -8.95
CA ARG A 28 13.39 5.54 -8.34
C ARG A 28 14.12 6.32 -9.43
N SER A 29 14.41 7.59 -9.14
CA SER A 29 15.17 8.43 -10.04
C SER A 29 16.67 8.18 -9.87
N ARG A 30 17.48 8.75 -10.78
CA ARG A 30 18.94 8.54 -10.74
C ARG A 30 19.57 9.04 -9.46
N ASP A 31 18.99 10.03 -8.82
CA ASP A 31 19.52 10.58 -7.57
C ASP A 31 18.93 9.88 -6.33
N GLY A 32 18.20 8.78 -6.52
CA GLY A 32 17.72 7.95 -5.42
C GLY A 32 16.35 8.32 -4.88
N HIS A 33 15.68 9.32 -5.44
CA HIS A 33 14.35 9.68 -4.99
C HIS A 33 13.33 8.61 -5.42
N ILE A 34 12.52 8.16 -4.47
CA ILE A 34 11.51 7.12 -4.71
C ILE A 34 10.14 7.77 -4.73
N SER A 35 9.37 7.50 -5.78
CA SER A 35 8.01 8.00 -5.95
C SER A 35 7.00 6.85 -5.89
N PHE A 36 5.98 7.02 -5.08
CA PHE A 36 4.81 6.14 -5.02
C PHE A 36 3.56 7.01 -4.92
N PRO A 37 2.54 6.80 -5.77
CA PRO A 37 2.48 5.84 -6.90
C PRO A 37 3.55 6.12 -7.94
N PRO A 38 3.85 5.12 -8.81
CA PRO A 38 4.92 5.30 -9.81
C PRO A 38 4.63 6.48 -10.74
N GLN A 39 5.60 7.39 -10.87
CA GLN A 39 5.50 8.57 -11.72
C GLN A 39 6.28 8.30 -13.00
N ARG A 40 5.63 7.70 -13.97
CA ARG A 40 6.32 7.28 -15.20
C ARG A 40 6.55 8.39 -16.18
N GLN A 41 5.88 9.53 -15.99
CA GLN A 41 6.04 10.69 -16.88
C GLN A 41 7.13 11.64 -16.43
N GLY A 42 7.60 11.49 -15.18
CA GLY A 42 8.67 12.31 -14.69
C GLY A 42 8.73 12.32 -13.18
N CYS A 43 9.94 12.51 -12.65
CA CYS A 43 10.14 12.66 -11.24
C CYS A 43 9.99 14.14 -10.88
N GLN A 44 9.08 14.46 -9.98
CA GLN A 44 8.81 15.85 -9.61
C GLN A 44 9.97 16.51 -8.89
N VAL A 45 10.84 15.72 -8.26
CA VAL A 45 11.98 16.25 -7.51
C VAL A 45 13.19 16.43 -8.40
N SER A 46 13.54 15.42 -9.20
CA SER A 46 14.78 15.43 -9.98
C SER A 46 14.58 15.83 -11.44
N GLY A 47 13.33 15.77 -11.93
CA GLY A 47 13.04 16.00 -13.34
C GLY A 47 13.31 14.79 -14.23
N ASP A 48 13.76 13.67 -13.67
CA ASP A 48 14.00 12.45 -14.45
C ASP A 48 12.68 11.91 -15.00
N HIS A 49 12.72 11.31 -16.17
CA HIS A 49 11.55 10.69 -16.79
C HIS A 49 12.00 9.62 -17.77
N GLY A 50 11.02 8.77 -18.16
CA GLY A 50 11.29 7.71 -19.12
C GLY A 50 12.27 6.69 -18.57
N ASP A 51 13.29 6.38 -19.33
CA ASP A 51 14.31 5.39 -18.96
C ASP A 51 15.29 5.89 -17.91
N GLN A 52 15.19 7.15 -17.50
CA GLN A 52 15.93 7.66 -16.34
C GLN A 52 15.31 7.22 -15.03
N LEU A 53 14.12 6.60 -15.07
CA LEU A 53 13.43 6.08 -13.89
C LEU A 53 13.55 4.58 -13.86
N GLN A 54 13.82 4.05 -12.68
CA GLN A 54 13.93 2.61 -12.47
C GLN A 54 12.74 2.11 -11.66
N GLU A 55 12.06 1.08 -12.16
CA GLU A 55 11.01 0.43 -11.39
C GLU A 55 11.63 -0.33 -10.23
N VAL A 56 11.04 -0.16 -9.04
CA VAL A 56 11.49 -0.83 -7.84
C VAL A 56 10.28 -1.38 -7.09
N LEU A 57 10.51 -2.41 -6.31
CA LEU A 57 9.50 -2.97 -5.42
C LEU A 57 9.85 -2.57 -3.99
N LEU A 58 8.84 -2.06 -3.28
CA LEU A 58 9.00 -1.66 -1.89
C LEU A 58 8.42 -2.74 -1.00
N THR A 59 9.12 -3.04 0.08
CA THR A 59 8.65 -4.02 1.06
C THR A 59 7.35 -3.53 1.69
N GLY A 60 6.36 -4.42 1.76
CA GLY A 60 5.03 -4.08 2.26
C GLY A 60 4.95 -4.02 3.77
N ARG A 61 5.75 -3.17 4.38
CA ARG A 61 5.82 -3.03 5.83
C ARG A 61 6.25 -1.62 6.17
N GLY A 62 5.64 -1.07 7.21
CA GLY A 62 6.00 0.26 7.68
C GLY A 62 5.32 0.58 8.99
N ARG A 63 5.39 1.84 9.38
CA ARG A 63 4.84 2.31 10.64
C ARG A 63 3.71 3.28 10.40
N LEU A 64 2.65 3.13 11.19
CA LEU A 64 1.47 3.99 11.09
C LEU A 64 1.83 5.43 11.48
N GLN A 65 1.55 6.36 10.55
CA GLN A 65 1.78 7.78 10.78
C GLN A 65 0.49 8.54 11.03
N ALA A 66 -0.58 8.16 10.33
CA ALA A 66 -1.87 8.83 10.48
C ALA A 66 -2.97 7.84 10.14
N ILE A 67 -4.15 8.05 10.72
CA ILE A 67 -5.29 7.17 10.52
C ILE A 67 -6.56 8.02 10.58
N ALA A 68 -7.50 7.73 9.67
CA ALA A 68 -8.79 8.41 9.63
C ALA A 68 -9.85 7.44 9.14
N THR A 69 -11.02 7.49 9.76
CA THR A 69 -12.17 6.70 9.34
C THR A 69 -13.11 7.58 8.52
N VAL A 70 -13.49 7.08 7.35
CA VAL A 70 -14.37 7.78 6.42
C VAL A 70 -15.77 7.22 6.58
N HIS A 71 -16.72 8.08 6.94
CA HIS A 71 -18.10 7.67 7.19
C HIS A 71 -19.02 7.98 6.00
N ILE A 72 -18.63 8.93 5.16
CA ILE A 72 -19.41 9.35 3.99
C ILE A 72 -18.52 9.31 2.77
N HIS A 73 -19.00 8.64 1.72
CA HIS A 73 -18.20 8.44 0.51
C HIS A 73 -19.18 8.45 -0.66
N PRO A 74 -18.90 9.20 -1.74
CA PRO A 74 -19.85 9.32 -2.86
C PRO A 74 -20.02 8.06 -3.70
N LYS A 75 -19.09 7.11 -3.57
CA LYS A 75 -19.15 5.87 -4.36
C LYS A 75 -19.53 4.70 -3.46
N PRO A 76 -20.15 3.65 -4.03
CA PRO A 76 -20.49 2.48 -3.23
C PRO A 76 -19.30 1.64 -2.80
N VAL A 77 -18.15 1.80 -3.47
CA VAL A 77 -16.94 1.01 -3.18
C VAL A 77 -15.79 1.98 -2.91
N PRO A 78 -15.08 1.82 -1.81
CA PRO A 78 -15.33 0.89 -0.70
C PRO A 78 -16.56 1.30 0.10
N ALA A 79 -17.20 0.31 0.70
CA ALA A 79 -18.37 0.58 1.56
C ALA A 79 -17.93 1.32 2.81
N THR A 80 -18.74 2.29 3.24
CA THR A 80 -18.46 3.04 4.46
C THR A 80 -19.07 2.34 5.67
N PRO A 81 -18.46 2.51 6.85
CA PRO A 81 -17.21 3.25 7.07
C PRO A 81 -15.99 2.44 6.62
N PHE A 82 -14.95 3.15 6.17
CA PHE A 82 -13.66 2.51 5.89
C PHE A 82 -12.56 3.39 6.48
N THR A 83 -11.40 2.79 6.70
CA THR A 83 -10.30 3.48 7.39
C THR A 83 -9.11 3.64 6.45
N VAL A 84 -8.64 4.88 6.34
CA VAL A 84 -7.47 5.24 5.55
C VAL A 84 -6.29 5.38 6.50
N VAL A 85 -5.14 4.83 6.11
CA VAL A 85 -3.92 4.94 6.89
C VAL A 85 -2.82 5.57 6.03
N GLU A 86 -1.94 6.32 6.69
CA GLU A 86 -0.67 6.75 6.10
C GLU A 86 0.43 5.97 6.80
N VAL A 87 1.27 5.34 6.02
CA VAL A 87 2.28 4.41 6.51
C VAL A 87 3.64 4.84 5.97
N ALA A 88 4.59 5.04 6.89
CA ALA A 88 5.98 5.28 6.51
C ALA A 88 6.62 3.92 6.27
N LEU A 89 6.83 3.58 5.01
CA LEU A 89 7.39 2.29 4.65
C LEU A 89 8.85 2.17 5.11
N ASP A 90 9.26 0.95 5.43
CA ASP A 90 10.64 0.69 5.81
C ASP A 90 11.62 1.19 4.75
N ASP A 91 11.21 1.14 3.47
CA ASP A 91 12.06 1.58 2.35
C ASP A 91 12.02 3.08 2.11
N GLY A 92 11.27 3.84 2.90
CA GLY A 92 11.36 5.29 2.93
C GLY A 92 10.08 6.06 2.62
N PRO A 93 9.36 5.77 1.53
CA PRO A 93 8.22 6.62 1.16
C PRO A 93 7.07 6.52 2.14
N LEU A 94 6.34 7.63 2.26
CA LEU A 94 5.06 7.66 2.97
C LEU A 94 3.97 7.31 1.96
N VAL A 95 3.19 6.28 2.27
CA VAL A 95 2.12 5.84 1.37
C VAL A 95 0.79 5.88 2.09
N ARG A 96 -0.28 6.06 1.32
CA ARG A 96 -1.64 6.07 1.83
C ARG A 96 -2.37 4.86 1.30
N GLY A 97 -3.11 4.19 2.15
CA GLY A 97 -3.87 3.02 1.74
C GLY A 97 -5.04 2.77 2.67
N LEU A 98 -5.73 1.67 2.43
CA LEU A 98 -6.88 1.28 3.23
C LEU A 98 -6.46 0.23 4.25
N LEU A 99 -6.99 0.37 5.46
CA LEU A 99 -6.84 -0.65 6.49
C LEU A 99 -7.85 -1.76 6.22
N SER A 100 -7.46 -3.00 6.48
CA SER A 100 -8.37 -4.13 6.36
C SER A 100 -9.60 -3.91 7.24
N ALA A 101 -10.77 -4.22 6.71
CA ALA A 101 -12.01 -4.10 7.48
C ALA A 101 -12.03 -5.03 8.69
N SER A 102 -11.24 -6.10 8.67
CA SER A 102 -11.18 -7.03 9.78
C SER A 102 -10.17 -6.63 10.86
N GLN A 103 -9.42 -5.55 10.63
CA GLN A 103 -8.41 -5.10 11.58
C GLN A 103 -9.09 -4.41 12.76
N PRO A 104 -8.90 -4.91 13.99
CA PRO A 104 -9.46 -4.23 15.16
C PRO A 104 -8.84 -2.86 15.39
N LEU A 105 -9.64 -1.93 15.87
CA LEU A 105 -9.22 -0.60 16.27
C LEU A 105 -9.39 -0.44 17.77
N PRO A 106 -8.65 0.49 18.42
CA PRO A 106 -7.71 1.43 17.82
C PRO A 106 -6.33 0.84 17.56
N LEU A 107 -5.53 1.55 16.78
CA LEU A 107 -4.13 1.24 16.56
C LEU A 107 -3.28 2.34 17.18
N ALA A 108 -2.19 1.95 17.83
CA ALA A 108 -1.28 2.92 18.43
C ALA A 108 -0.48 3.65 17.37
N PRO A 109 -0.14 4.94 17.57
CA PRO A 109 0.79 5.62 16.66
C PRO A 109 2.11 4.86 16.60
N GLY A 110 2.65 4.73 15.40
CA GLY A 110 3.88 3.98 15.18
C GLY A 110 3.70 2.47 15.11
N ALA A 111 2.46 1.98 15.16
CA ALA A 111 2.21 0.54 15.02
C ALA A 111 2.79 0.02 13.71
N VAL A 112 3.35 -1.17 13.74
CA VAL A 112 3.90 -1.79 12.53
C VAL A 112 2.76 -2.41 11.75
N LEU A 113 2.64 -2.01 10.48
CA LEU A 113 1.63 -2.52 9.57
C LEU A 113 2.30 -3.25 8.43
N VAL A 114 1.62 -4.28 7.92
CA VAL A 114 2.06 -5.01 6.74
C VAL A 114 0.93 -5.03 5.73
N THR A 115 1.29 -5.24 4.47
CA THR A 115 0.32 -5.36 3.39
C THR A 115 -0.24 -6.77 3.31
N ARG A 116 -1.45 -6.86 2.76
CA ARG A 116 -2.14 -8.12 2.51
C ARG A 116 -3.08 -7.93 1.34
N LEU A 117 -3.22 -8.94 0.50
CA LEU A 117 -4.25 -8.92 -0.56
C LEU A 117 -5.53 -9.52 0.00
N GLU A 118 -6.64 -8.82 -0.21
CA GLU A 118 -7.97 -9.27 0.22
C GLU A 118 -8.93 -9.23 -0.95
N GLU A 119 -9.83 -10.18 -0.99
CA GLU A 119 -10.91 -10.16 -1.98
C GLU A 119 -11.95 -9.14 -1.55
N VAL A 120 -12.24 -8.21 -2.44
CA VAL A 120 -13.18 -7.13 -2.17
C VAL A 120 -14.06 -6.94 -3.38
N PRO A 121 -15.27 -6.38 -3.21
CA PRO A 121 -16.13 -6.09 -4.36
C PRO A 121 -15.53 -4.97 -5.19
N ASP A 122 -15.71 -5.06 -6.51
CA ASP A 122 -15.33 -3.96 -7.38
C ASP A 122 -16.57 -3.20 -7.83
N GLU A 123 -16.34 -2.13 -8.57
CA GLU A 123 -17.44 -1.23 -8.98
C GLU A 123 -18.36 -1.85 -10.01
N SER A 124 -17.92 -2.89 -10.71
CA SER A 124 -18.71 -3.59 -11.69
C SER A 124 -19.57 -4.72 -11.10
N GLY A 125 -19.48 -4.93 -9.80
CA GLY A 125 -20.24 -5.99 -9.13
C GLY A 125 -19.50 -7.31 -9.01
N GLY A 126 -18.28 -7.39 -9.52
CA GLY A 126 -17.44 -8.57 -9.36
C GLY A 126 -16.57 -8.51 -8.13
N THR A 127 -15.58 -9.37 -8.09
CA THR A 127 -14.63 -9.46 -6.97
C THR A 127 -13.22 -9.29 -7.51
N VAL A 128 -12.43 -8.50 -6.79
CA VAL A 128 -11.01 -8.29 -7.11
C VAL A 128 -10.20 -8.47 -5.84
N ARG A 129 -8.90 -8.67 -5.99
CA ARG A 129 -7.97 -8.64 -4.85
C ARG A 129 -7.36 -7.26 -4.78
N ASP A 130 -7.47 -6.63 -3.63
CA ASP A 130 -6.94 -5.29 -3.43
C ASP A 130 -6.02 -5.29 -2.23
N LEU A 131 -5.06 -4.37 -2.25
CA LEU A 131 -4.08 -4.23 -1.18
C LEU A 131 -4.73 -3.59 0.04
N ARG A 132 -4.49 -4.17 1.20
CA ARG A 132 -4.92 -3.62 2.48
C ARG A 132 -3.76 -3.69 3.45
N PHE A 133 -3.79 -2.81 4.45
CA PHE A 133 -2.85 -2.86 5.55
C PHE A 133 -3.49 -3.53 6.76
N VAL A 134 -2.69 -4.30 7.49
CA VAL A 134 -3.10 -4.93 8.74
C VAL A 134 -1.94 -4.79 9.72
N ALA A 135 -2.24 -4.90 11.01
CA ALA A 135 -1.19 -4.90 12.01
C ALA A 135 -0.29 -6.12 11.81
N ALA A 136 1.02 -5.91 11.90
CA ALA A 136 1.96 -7.00 11.76
C ALA A 136 1.76 -8.01 12.89
N PRO A 137 1.96 -9.31 12.61
CA PRO A 137 1.87 -10.30 13.67
C PRO A 137 2.87 -10.01 14.78
N THR A 138 2.45 -10.21 16.03
CA THR A 138 3.35 -10.08 17.17
C THR A 138 4.27 -11.29 17.20
N THR A 139 5.57 -11.04 17.16
CA THR A 139 6.55 -12.11 17.14
C THR A 139 7.33 -12.22 18.44
N GLU A 140 7.06 -11.37 19.35
CA GLU A 140 7.76 -11.40 20.58
C GLU A 140 7.32 -12.51 21.43
N LYS A 141 7.54 -12.92 21.50
CA LYS A 141 7.13 -13.60 22.25
C LYS A 141 7.96 -14.04 22.75
N ASN A 142 8.14 -13.57 22.27
CA ASN A 142 8.76 -13.52 22.41
C ASN A 142 9.10 -13.24 22.76
#